data_d6f66475a8a72ed519fb7bdaec55c226
#
_entry.id   d6f66475a8a72ed519fb7bdaec55c226
#
_cell.length_a   1.000
_cell.length_b   1.000
_cell.length_c   1.000
_cell.angle_alpha   90.00
_cell.angle_beta   90.00
_cell.angle_gamma   90.00
#
_symmetry.space_group_name_H-M   'P 1'
#
loop_
_entity.id
_entity.type
_entity.pdbx_description
1 polymer ?
#
loop_
_entity_poly.entity_id
_entity_poly.type
_entity_poly.pdbx_seq_one_letter_code
_entity_poly.pdbx_strand_id
1 'polypeptide(L)'
;AAWRRFGDDATYRQMHHGQPWELAEIAGHDVFILDFSFAPDVIEAMAALAGSVVQIDHHASARRPWAGRLMKAGDGRESFRHPALPLTVIFDLDKSGARLAWEHFHPDRTVPLVLRHVEDVDLWRFALPGSRPIARALRLLPDDFAAWDELVRQADTPDAPRYLALLAEGEAIERSFQT
;
A
#
# COMPACT_ATOMS: atom_id res chain seq x y z
N ALA A 1 3.55 2.07 -6.00
CA ALA A 1 4.17 0.76 -6.19
C ALA A 1 3.66 0.07 -7.44
N ALA A 2 2.38 -0.32 -7.48
CA ALA A 2 1.79 -1.04 -8.62
C ALA A 2 1.91 -0.26 -9.94
N TRP A 3 1.54 1.02 -9.97
CA TRP A 3 1.65 1.84 -11.18
C TRP A 3 3.09 1.90 -11.74
N ARG A 4 4.11 2.00 -10.88
CA ARG A 4 5.52 1.94 -11.32
C ARG A 4 5.90 0.59 -11.92
N ARG A 5 5.16 -0.49 -11.60
CA ARG A 5 5.37 -1.83 -12.15
C ARG A 5 4.64 -2.05 -13.46
N PHE A 6 3.41 -1.54 -13.57
CA PHE A 6 2.48 -1.87 -14.66
C PHE A 6 2.13 -0.68 -15.55
N GLY A 7 2.34 0.56 -15.11
CA GLY A 7 1.95 1.75 -15.89
C GLY A 7 0.49 1.71 -16.27
N ASP A 8 0.22 2.06 -17.54
CA ASP A 8 -1.12 2.08 -18.10
C ASP A 8 -1.61 0.70 -18.60
N ASP A 9 -0.79 -0.35 -18.47
CA ASP A 9 -1.17 -1.73 -18.80
C ASP A 9 -2.09 -2.36 -17.73
N ALA A 10 -2.35 -1.66 -16.64
CA ALA A 10 -3.25 -2.12 -15.58
C ALA A 10 -4.38 -1.13 -15.31
N THR A 11 -5.53 -1.66 -14.88
CA THR A 11 -6.64 -0.86 -14.37
C THR A 11 -6.51 -0.68 -12.86
N TYR A 12 -6.64 0.56 -12.38
CA TYR A 12 -6.54 0.90 -10.96
C TYR A 12 -7.91 1.33 -10.45
N ARG A 13 -8.33 0.72 -9.35
CA ARG A 13 -9.61 1.04 -8.71
C ARG A 13 -9.39 1.36 -7.24
N GLN A 14 -9.74 2.56 -6.84
CA GLN A 14 -9.82 2.92 -5.43
C GLN A 14 -11.04 2.24 -4.82
N MET A 15 -10.86 1.57 -3.67
CA MET A 15 -11.92 0.84 -2.98
C MET A 15 -12.15 1.40 -1.58
N HIS A 16 -13.43 1.46 -1.20
CA HIS A 16 -13.86 1.80 0.15
C HIS A 16 -14.76 0.68 0.70
N HIS A 17 -14.81 0.52 2.02
CA HIS A 17 -15.70 -0.45 2.64
C HIS A 17 -17.16 -0.17 2.27
N GLY A 18 -17.87 -1.22 1.85
CA GLY A 18 -19.25 -1.12 1.39
C GLY A 18 -19.44 -0.63 -0.05
N GLN A 19 -18.36 -0.31 -0.78
CA GLN A 19 -18.45 0.04 -2.18
C GLN A 19 -18.80 -1.19 -3.02
N PRO A 20 -19.82 -1.11 -3.91
CA PRO A 20 -20.16 -2.21 -4.79
C PRO A 20 -19.08 -2.45 -5.85
N TRP A 21 -18.88 -3.70 -6.20
CA TRP A 21 -18.04 -4.15 -7.29
C TRP A 21 -18.64 -5.44 -7.88
N GLU A 22 -18.29 -5.78 -9.11
CA GLU A 22 -18.87 -6.94 -9.78
C GLU A 22 -17.80 -7.98 -10.13
N LEU A 23 -18.11 -9.25 -9.92
CA LEU A 23 -17.22 -10.38 -10.24
C LEU A 23 -16.82 -10.41 -11.72
N ALA A 24 -17.69 -9.94 -12.62
CA ALA A 24 -17.39 -9.88 -14.04
C ALA A 24 -16.20 -8.95 -14.38
N GLU A 25 -15.93 -7.94 -13.53
CA GLU A 25 -14.85 -6.98 -13.76
C GLU A 25 -13.45 -7.62 -13.58
N ILE A 26 -13.37 -8.76 -12.88
CA ILE A 26 -12.10 -9.42 -12.56
C ILE A 26 -11.92 -10.77 -13.25
N ALA A 27 -12.91 -11.23 -14.01
CA ALA A 27 -12.87 -12.53 -14.65
C ALA A 27 -11.66 -12.68 -15.59
N GLY A 28 -10.83 -13.67 -15.32
CA GLY A 28 -9.61 -13.97 -16.07
C GLY A 28 -8.43 -13.01 -15.86
N HIS A 29 -8.59 -11.96 -15.04
CA HIS A 29 -7.51 -10.99 -14.75
C HIS A 29 -6.65 -11.41 -13.55
N ASP A 30 -5.40 -10.94 -13.53
CA ASP A 30 -4.56 -10.95 -12.33
C ASP A 30 -4.95 -9.77 -11.44
N VAL A 31 -5.41 -10.06 -10.23
CA VAL A 31 -5.98 -9.07 -9.30
C VAL A 31 -5.05 -8.88 -8.10
N PHE A 32 -4.68 -7.63 -7.84
CA PHE A 32 -3.93 -7.23 -6.66
C PHE A 32 -4.79 -6.35 -5.77
N ILE A 33 -5.02 -6.77 -4.53
CA ILE A 33 -5.74 -6.04 -3.50
C ILE A 33 -4.70 -5.53 -2.50
N LEU A 34 -4.53 -4.21 -2.43
CA LEU A 34 -3.42 -3.57 -1.73
C LEU A 34 -3.96 -2.63 -0.66
N ASP A 35 -3.46 -2.79 0.57
CA ASP A 35 -3.88 -1.98 1.74
C ASP A 35 -5.40 -2.02 1.98
N PHE A 36 -5.98 -3.14 1.61
CA PHE A 36 -7.40 -3.42 1.71
C PHE A 36 -7.63 -4.93 1.79
N SER A 37 -8.70 -5.36 2.47
CA SER A 37 -9.03 -6.77 2.58
C SER A 37 -10.51 -7.04 2.39
N PHE A 38 -10.79 -8.10 1.66
CA PHE A 38 -12.08 -8.75 1.64
C PHE A 38 -12.13 -9.92 2.63
N ALA A 39 -13.34 -10.32 3.02
CA ALA A 39 -13.56 -11.52 3.82
C ALA A 39 -13.11 -12.78 3.05
N PRO A 40 -12.71 -13.88 3.75
CA PRO A 40 -12.19 -15.08 3.09
C PRO A 40 -13.13 -15.68 2.03
N ASP A 41 -14.43 -15.73 2.29
CA ASP A 41 -15.43 -16.25 1.35
C ASP A 41 -15.56 -15.38 0.08
N VAL A 42 -15.45 -14.07 0.22
CA VAL A 42 -15.50 -13.12 -0.90
C VAL A 42 -14.27 -13.27 -1.78
N ILE A 43 -13.08 -13.29 -1.18
CA ILE A 43 -11.82 -13.35 -1.95
C ILE A 43 -11.62 -14.74 -2.60
N GLU A 44 -12.14 -15.81 -1.97
CA GLU A 44 -12.16 -17.16 -2.57
C GLU A 44 -13.10 -17.21 -3.78
N ALA A 45 -14.29 -16.55 -3.70
CA ALA A 45 -15.18 -16.39 -4.86
C ALA A 45 -14.53 -15.57 -5.99
N MET A 46 -13.77 -14.51 -5.66
CA MET A 46 -12.97 -13.75 -6.63
C MET A 46 -11.94 -14.66 -7.32
N ALA A 47 -11.19 -15.44 -6.55
CA ALA A 47 -10.14 -16.30 -7.06
C ALA A 47 -10.65 -17.46 -7.91
N ALA A 48 -11.92 -17.86 -7.77
CA ALA A 48 -12.55 -18.85 -8.63
C ALA A 48 -12.83 -18.34 -10.06
N LEU A 49 -12.83 -17.03 -10.27
CA LEU A 49 -13.12 -16.38 -11.56
C LEU A 49 -11.91 -15.64 -12.15
N ALA A 50 -11.05 -15.11 -11.31
CA ALA A 50 -9.85 -14.38 -11.69
C ALA A 50 -8.77 -15.32 -12.24
N GLY A 51 -7.83 -14.80 -12.99
CA GLY A 51 -6.60 -15.50 -13.37
C GLY A 51 -5.71 -15.79 -12.15
N SER A 52 -5.54 -14.78 -11.30
CA SER A 52 -4.95 -14.91 -9.97
C SER A 52 -5.45 -13.79 -9.04
N VAL A 53 -5.36 -14.02 -7.71
CA VAL A 53 -5.65 -13.01 -6.70
C VAL A 53 -4.54 -12.96 -5.66
N VAL A 54 -4.00 -11.76 -5.43
CA VAL A 54 -3.05 -11.49 -4.36
C VAL A 54 -3.61 -10.38 -3.48
N GLN A 55 -3.89 -10.69 -2.20
CA GLN A 55 -4.27 -9.71 -1.19
C GLN A 55 -3.10 -9.42 -0.26
N ILE A 56 -2.78 -8.14 -0.09
CA ILE A 56 -1.65 -7.67 0.74
C ILE A 56 -2.18 -6.61 1.69
N ASP A 57 -2.11 -6.85 2.99
CA ASP A 57 -2.65 -5.94 3.98
C ASP A 57 -1.86 -6.00 5.31
N HIS A 58 -2.07 -4.99 6.16
CA HIS A 58 -1.44 -4.87 7.47
C HIS A 58 -2.43 -4.70 8.63
N HIS A 59 -3.73 -4.67 8.33
CA HIS A 59 -4.75 -4.44 9.34
C HIS A 59 -5.01 -5.70 10.19
N ALA A 60 -4.86 -5.59 11.51
CA ALA A 60 -5.06 -6.70 12.45
C ALA A 60 -6.49 -7.28 12.40
N SER A 61 -7.50 -6.44 12.16
CA SER A 61 -8.90 -6.86 12.00
C SER A 61 -9.08 -7.74 10.77
N ALA A 62 -8.46 -7.37 9.66
CA ALA A 62 -8.51 -8.11 8.39
C ALA A 62 -7.74 -9.43 8.46
N ARG A 63 -6.64 -9.47 9.23
CA ARG A 63 -5.85 -10.68 9.47
C ARG A 63 -6.60 -11.73 10.31
N ARG A 64 -7.46 -11.31 11.23
CA ARG A 64 -8.11 -12.19 12.22
C ARG A 64 -8.83 -13.41 11.60
N PRO A 65 -9.62 -13.27 10.53
CA PRO A 65 -10.29 -14.42 9.89
C PRO A 65 -9.32 -15.44 9.27
N TRP A 66 -8.06 -15.07 9.05
CA TRP A 66 -7.03 -15.90 8.45
C TRP A 66 -6.11 -16.57 9.46
N ALA A 67 -6.17 -16.24 10.77
CA ALA A 67 -5.16 -16.57 11.78
C ALA A 67 -4.82 -18.07 11.83
N GLY A 68 -5.77 -18.97 11.64
CA GLY A 68 -5.53 -20.42 11.62
C GLY A 68 -5.02 -20.99 10.30
N ARG A 69 -4.89 -20.15 9.25
CA ARG A 69 -4.50 -20.54 7.89
C ARG A 69 -3.15 -19.94 7.47
N LEU A 70 -2.71 -18.90 8.17
CA LEU A 70 -1.49 -18.16 7.88
C LEU A 70 -0.24 -18.93 8.34
N MET A 71 0.77 -18.96 7.51
CA MET A 71 2.11 -19.47 7.82
C MET A 71 3.06 -18.28 7.96
N LYS A 72 3.83 -18.24 9.07
CA LYS A 72 4.80 -17.18 9.33
C LYS A 72 6.14 -17.52 8.68
N ALA A 73 6.67 -16.61 7.88
CA ALA A 73 8.02 -16.67 7.35
C ALA A 73 9.07 -16.16 8.34
N GLY A 74 10.35 -16.44 8.09
CA GLY A 74 11.43 -16.01 8.96
C GLY A 74 11.65 -14.50 9.03
N ASP A 75 11.14 -13.73 8.06
CA ASP A 75 11.17 -12.27 8.00
C ASP A 75 10.00 -11.60 8.75
N GLY A 76 9.14 -12.38 9.43
CA GLY A 76 7.99 -11.90 10.19
C GLY A 76 6.69 -11.84 9.39
N ARG A 77 6.76 -11.84 8.07
CA ARG A 77 5.61 -11.84 7.16
C ARG A 77 4.81 -13.13 7.31
N GLU A 78 3.50 -13.01 7.27
CA GLU A 78 2.57 -14.13 7.31
C GLU A 78 1.87 -14.26 5.96
N SER A 79 1.72 -15.47 5.48
CA SER A 79 1.06 -15.71 4.20
C SER A 79 0.21 -16.97 4.21
N PHE A 80 -0.82 -16.95 3.38
CA PHE A 80 -1.63 -18.11 3.03
C PHE A 80 -1.65 -18.27 1.52
N ARG A 81 -1.43 -19.47 1.04
CA ARG A 81 -1.65 -19.84 -0.35
C ARG A 81 -2.73 -20.90 -0.40
N HIS A 82 -3.77 -20.63 -1.17
CA HIS A 82 -4.90 -21.55 -1.27
C HIS A 82 -4.49 -22.84 -2.02
N PRO A 83 -4.86 -24.05 -1.53
CA PRO A 83 -4.39 -25.31 -2.12
C PRO A 83 -4.97 -25.61 -3.52
N ALA A 84 -6.11 -25.03 -3.88
CA ALA A 84 -6.80 -25.33 -5.14
C ALA A 84 -7.13 -24.09 -6.00
N LEU A 85 -7.12 -22.86 -5.43
CA LEU A 85 -7.41 -21.62 -6.13
C LEU A 85 -6.13 -20.80 -6.33
N PRO A 86 -6.06 -19.96 -7.36
CA PRO A 86 -4.93 -19.06 -7.59
C PRO A 86 -4.98 -17.84 -6.64
N LEU A 87 -5.01 -18.10 -5.33
CA LEU A 87 -5.14 -17.12 -4.26
C LEU A 87 -3.92 -17.14 -3.35
N THR A 88 -3.35 -15.95 -3.14
CA THR A 88 -2.33 -15.69 -2.13
C THR A 88 -2.79 -14.53 -1.24
N VAL A 89 -2.68 -14.70 0.07
CA VAL A 89 -2.96 -13.64 1.06
C VAL A 89 -1.69 -13.39 1.86
N ILE A 90 -1.34 -12.14 2.05
CA ILE A 90 -0.10 -11.71 2.73
C ILE A 90 -0.46 -10.68 3.80
N PHE A 91 0.04 -10.88 5.03
CA PHE A 91 -0.04 -9.93 6.11
C PHE A 91 1.32 -9.67 6.75
N ASP A 92 1.55 -8.42 7.11
CA ASP A 92 2.64 -8.02 8.00
C ASP A 92 2.18 -6.79 8.80
N LEU A 93 1.93 -6.96 10.08
CA LEU A 93 1.40 -5.91 10.95
C LEU A 93 2.46 -4.87 11.34
N ASP A 94 3.73 -5.15 11.07
CA ASP A 94 4.86 -4.27 11.36
C ASP A 94 5.24 -3.36 10.17
N LYS A 95 4.51 -3.45 9.05
CA LYS A 95 4.71 -2.63 7.86
C LYS A 95 3.40 -2.00 7.40
N SER A 96 3.49 -0.82 6.77
CA SER A 96 2.34 -0.21 6.11
C SER A 96 1.94 -0.93 4.82
N GLY A 97 0.68 -0.81 4.40
CA GLY A 97 0.23 -1.35 3.11
C GLY A 97 1.03 -0.79 1.93
N ALA A 98 1.40 0.49 1.97
CA ALA A 98 2.25 1.13 0.96
C ALA A 98 3.64 0.47 0.84
N ARG A 99 4.27 0.15 1.97
CA ARG A 99 5.56 -0.55 2.01
C ARG A 99 5.43 -1.98 1.53
N LEU A 100 4.43 -2.71 1.99
CA LEU A 100 4.19 -4.10 1.57
C LEU A 100 3.98 -4.20 0.05
N ALA A 101 3.19 -3.29 -0.52
CA ALA A 101 3.01 -3.20 -1.96
C ALA A 101 4.33 -2.87 -2.69
N TRP A 102 5.17 -1.99 -2.11
CA TRP A 102 6.48 -1.70 -2.68
C TRP A 102 7.38 -2.93 -2.71
N GLU A 103 7.55 -3.60 -1.58
CA GLU A 103 8.39 -4.80 -1.46
C GLU A 103 7.89 -5.94 -2.34
N HIS A 104 6.57 -6.06 -2.55
CA HIS A 104 6.00 -7.08 -3.44
C HIS A 104 6.33 -6.84 -4.92
N PHE A 105 6.20 -5.60 -5.39
CA PHE A 105 6.43 -5.28 -6.81
C PHE A 105 7.89 -4.92 -7.14
N HIS A 106 8.69 -4.58 -6.15
CA HIS A 106 10.07 -4.13 -6.30
C HIS A 106 11.00 -4.76 -5.24
N PRO A 107 11.09 -6.12 -5.18
CA PRO A 107 11.79 -6.83 -4.10
C PRO A 107 13.28 -6.48 -4.02
N ASP A 108 13.90 -6.11 -5.14
CA ASP A 108 15.32 -5.80 -5.23
C ASP A 108 15.63 -4.29 -5.09
N ARG A 109 14.62 -3.47 -4.72
CA ARG A 109 14.78 -2.02 -4.58
C ARG A 109 14.58 -1.58 -3.13
N THR A 110 15.37 -0.62 -2.70
CA THR A 110 15.16 0.05 -1.42
C THR A 110 13.81 0.76 -1.38
N VAL A 111 13.20 0.79 -0.19
CA VAL A 111 11.94 1.53 0.02
C VAL A 111 12.24 3.02 -0.06
N PRO A 112 11.59 3.77 -0.95
CA PRO A 112 11.79 5.22 -1.09
C PRO A 112 11.55 5.98 0.19
N LEU A 113 12.29 7.08 0.39
CA LEU A 113 12.21 7.89 1.60
C LEU A 113 10.78 8.39 1.88
N VAL A 114 10.07 8.85 0.84
CA VAL A 114 8.67 9.29 0.97
C VAL A 114 7.77 8.16 1.48
N LEU A 115 7.93 6.94 1.00
CA LEU A 115 7.15 5.79 1.49
C LEU A 115 7.49 5.42 2.93
N ARG A 116 8.74 5.62 3.37
CA ARG A 116 9.14 5.43 4.76
C ARG A 116 8.46 6.42 5.70
N HIS A 117 8.26 7.67 5.27
CA HIS A 117 7.48 8.66 6.01
C HIS A 117 5.99 8.30 6.04
N VAL A 118 5.44 7.82 4.93
CA VAL A 118 4.05 7.30 4.90
C VAL A 118 3.88 6.17 5.93
N GLU A 119 4.78 5.18 5.92
CA GLU A 119 4.76 4.08 6.90
C GLU A 119 4.86 4.57 8.35
N ASP A 120 5.77 5.50 8.62
CA ASP A 120 6.01 6.03 9.95
C ASP A 120 4.76 6.70 10.56
N VAL A 121 3.98 7.37 9.73
CA VAL A 121 2.71 7.98 10.12
C VAL A 121 1.58 6.96 10.19
N ASP A 122 1.47 6.09 9.21
CA ASP A 122 0.43 5.07 9.10
C ASP A 122 0.43 4.12 10.30
N LEU A 123 1.61 3.73 10.74
CA LEU A 123 1.83 2.89 11.93
C LEU A 123 1.94 3.69 13.25
N TRP A 124 1.66 4.99 13.22
CA TRP A 124 1.71 5.89 14.39
C TRP A 124 3.03 5.89 15.14
N ARG A 125 4.14 5.62 14.48
CA ARG A 125 5.48 5.57 15.10
C ARG A 125 6.06 6.95 15.32
N PHE A 126 5.94 7.85 14.33
CA PHE A 126 6.50 9.20 14.33
C PHE A 126 7.99 9.25 14.72
N ALA A 127 8.73 8.24 14.32
CA ALA A 127 10.14 8.05 14.66
C ALA A 127 11.09 8.78 13.68
N LEU A 128 10.62 9.03 12.45
CA LEU A 128 11.41 9.74 11.46
C LEU A 128 11.20 11.27 11.61
N PRO A 129 12.28 12.07 11.69
CA PRO A 129 12.16 13.52 11.68
C PRO A 129 11.39 14.01 10.45
N GLY A 130 10.38 14.85 10.65
CA GLY A 130 9.60 15.43 9.56
C GLY A 130 8.42 14.59 9.05
N SER A 131 8.14 13.41 9.59
CA SER A 131 7.03 12.57 9.09
C SER A 131 5.68 13.26 9.14
N ARG A 132 5.36 14.00 10.22
CA ARG A 132 4.08 14.72 10.33
C ARG A 132 3.93 15.80 9.26
N PRO A 133 4.85 16.77 9.13
CA PRO A 133 4.75 17.77 8.07
C PRO A 133 4.76 17.14 6.67
N ILE A 134 5.61 16.15 6.38
CA ILE A 134 5.61 15.48 5.09
C ILE A 134 4.24 14.84 4.79
N ALA A 135 3.66 14.10 5.73
CA ALA A 135 2.33 13.51 5.53
C ALA A 135 1.24 14.56 5.27
N ARG A 136 1.36 15.77 5.86
CA ARG A 136 0.42 16.87 5.58
C ARG A 136 0.59 17.41 4.16
N ALA A 137 1.81 17.63 3.72
CA ALA A 137 2.09 18.10 2.36
C ALA A 137 1.65 17.07 1.31
N LEU A 138 1.86 15.77 1.56
CA LEU A 138 1.42 14.71 0.65
C LEU A 138 -0.09 14.69 0.41
N ARG A 139 -0.91 15.15 1.36
CA ARG A 139 -2.37 15.24 1.19
C ARG A 139 -2.82 16.29 0.19
N LEU A 140 -1.95 17.21 -0.19
CA LEU A 140 -2.22 18.24 -1.19
C LEU A 140 -1.85 17.81 -2.61
N LEU A 141 -1.23 16.65 -2.76
CA LEU A 141 -0.92 16.11 -4.07
C LEU A 141 -2.20 15.66 -4.79
N PRO A 142 -2.26 15.84 -6.10
CA PRO A 142 -3.38 15.32 -6.89
C PRO A 142 -3.41 13.79 -6.88
N ASP A 143 -4.58 13.21 -7.16
CA ASP A 143 -4.76 11.78 -7.41
C ASP A 143 -4.24 11.43 -8.83
N ASP A 144 -2.93 11.58 -9.01
CA ASP A 144 -2.23 11.37 -10.27
C ASP A 144 -0.97 10.53 -10.04
N PHE A 145 -0.92 9.35 -10.62
CA PHE A 145 0.19 8.42 -10.44
C PHE A 145 1.53 8.95 -10.95
N ALA A 146 1.53 9.70 -12.05
CA ALA A 146 2.76 10.25 -12.61
C ALA A 146 3.33 11.34 -11.69
N ALA A 147 2.47 12.20 -11.12
CA ALA A 147 2.87 13.22 -10.16
C ALA A 147 3.47 12.58 -8.88
N TRP A 148 2.85 11.52 -8.38
CA TRP A 148 3.38 10.76 -7.24
C TRP A 148 4.70 10.07 -7.56
N ASP A 149 4.83 9.47 -8.73
CA ASP A 149 6.07 8.82 -9.14
C ASP A 149 7.22 9.80 -9.29
N GLU A 150 6.96 10.95 -9.88
CA GLU A 150 7.92 12.04 -10.01
C GLU A 150 8.36 12.57 -8.65
N LEU A 151 7.41 12.82 -7.73
CA LEU A 151 7.75 13.23 -6.37
C LEU A 151 8.66 12.21 -5.69
N VAL A 152 8.30 10.93 -5.73
CA VAL A 152 9.09 9.87 -5.08
C VAL A 152 10.51 9.81 -5.65
N ARG A 153 10.69 10.04 -6.96
CA ARG A 153 12.03 10.08 -7.58
C ARG A 153 12.85 11.31 -7.16
N GLN A 154 12.19 12.46 -7.05
CA GLN A 154 12.86 13.73 -6.75
C GLN A 154 13.12 13.94 -5.25
N ALA A 155 12.40 13.26 -4.38
CA ALA A 155 12.46 13.43 -2.92
C ALA A 155 13.03 12.18 -2.20
N ASP A 156 13.92 11.42 -2.84
CA ASP A 156 14.38 10.13 -2.30
C ASP A 156 15.59 10.24 -1.33
N THR A 157 16.12 11.45 -1.14
CA THR A 157 17.17 11.71 -0.14
C THR A 157 16.80 12.90 0.74
N PRO A 158 17.29 12.96 2.01
CA PRO A 158 16.97 14.05 2.95
C PRO A 158 17.49 15.43 2.52
N ASP A 159 18.50 15.48 1.66
CA ASP A 159 19.09 16.69 1.11
C ASP A 159 18.53 17.06 -0.28
N ALA A 160 17.67 16.24 -0.85
CA ALA A 160 17.05 16.53 -2.14
C ALA A 160 16.22 17.81 -2.08
N PRO A 161 16.35 18.74 -3.04
CA PRO A 161 15.60 20.00 -3.03
C PRO A 161 14.09 19.80 -2.95
N ARG A 162 13.56 18.77 -3.60
CA ARG A 162 12.11 18.47 -3.56
C ARG A 162 11.66 17.92 -2.19
N TYR A 163 12.52 17.12 -1.52
CA TYR A 163 12.25 16.67 -0.15
C TYR A 163 12.21 17.84 0.83
N LEU A 164 13.18 18.75 0.75
CA LEU A 164 13.24 19.94 1.60
C LEU A 164 12.06 20.87 1.36
N ALA A 165 11.63 21.05 0.10
CA ALA A 165 10.44 21.82 -0.24
C ALA A 165 9.18 21.16 0.35
N LEU A 166 9.01 19.84 0.22
CA LEU A 166 7.88 19.10 0.78
C LEU A 166 7.81 19.24 2.30
N LEU A 167 8.96 19.18 2.98
CA LEU A 167 9.06 19.39 4.42
C LEU A 167 8.61 20.80 4.82
N ALA A 168 9.13 21.82 4.13
CA ALA A 168 8.78 23.23 4.40
C ALA A 168 7.29 23.53 4.12
N GLU A 169 6.71 22.95 3.06
CA GLU A 169 5.28 23.02 2.74
C GLU A 169 4.45 22.44 3.91
N GLY A 170 4.81 21.26 4.40
CA GLY A 170 4.11 20.61 5.51
C GLY A 170 4.24 21.36 6.83
N GLU A 171 5.41 21.91 7.15
CA GLU A 171 5.61 22.75 8.33
C GLU A 171 4.78 24.04 8.26
N ALA A 172 4.65 24.65 7.09
CA ALA A 172 3.78 25.81 6.90
C ALA A 172 2.32 25.46 7.18
N ILE A 173 1.85 24.31 6.72
CA ILE A 173 0.51 23.79 7.01
C ILE A 173 0.34 23.58 8.52
N GLU A 174 1.29 22.96 9.21
CA GLU A 174 1.21 22.73 10.66
C GLU A 174 1.10 24.04 11.46
N ARG A 175 1.89 25.05 11.08
CA ARG A 175 1.81 26.37 11.72
C ARG A 175 0.42 27.00 11.57
N SER A 176 -0.28 26.79 10.45
CA SER A 176 -1.61 27.36 10.23
C SER A 176 -2.69 26.76 11.14
N PHE A 177 -2.48 25.58 11.73
CA PHE A 177 -3.41 24.97 12.68
C PHE A 177 -3.13 25.36 14.14
N GLN A 178 -2.03 26.05 14.42
CA GLN A 178 -1.66 26.48 15.77
C GLN A 178 -2.10 27.92 16.08
N THR A 179 -2.61 28.64 15.10
CA THR A 179 -3.18 29.99 15.21
C THR A 179 -4.70 29.96 15.29
#